data_c1069ab693efb890c1d2a001ead38afc
#
_entry.id   c1069ab693efb890c1d2a001ead38afc
#
_cell.length_a   1.000
_cell.length_b   1.000
_cell.length_c   1.000
_cell.angle_alpha   90.00
_cell.angle_beta   90.00
_cell.angle_gamma   90.00
#
_symmetry.space_group_name_H-M   'P 1'
#
loop_
_entity.id
_entity.type
_entity.pdbx_description
1 polymer ?
#
loop_
_entity_poly.entity_id
_entity_poly.type
_entity_poly.pdbx_seq_one_letter_code
_entity_poly.pdbx_strand_id
1 'polypeptide(L)'
;MQVGFNWEVRKPKHRVPVKFFGKIVFNEETGKYEHVDAEEVFAVPYDVPIVGNDTVTTNTLRLWSAEASDNIPANQDFRQYVQNVRDICQMLYPDDSTPAGKVLRLKQEYFFTCAGLASIVKAHLRQYPSLSNFHEKNVIQLNDTHPVLAIPELMRILIDEHDYEWEEAWDITTQTFAYTNHTILAEAMETWPIDVMQSLLPRVYQIIEEIHRRFVGYAKMVSGHDDELVDRVMILRDGTVYMAKLAIVGSFSVNGVAKLHSDILAERELRDFAVLYPNKFNNKTNGVTHRRWLAYCN
;
A
#
# COMPACT_ATOMS: atom_id res chain seq x y z
N MET A 1 -8.39 2.63 14.31
CA MET A 1 -9.39 1.56 14.51
C MET A 1 -9.41 1.21 15.98
N GLN A 2 -10.57 1.28 16.66
CA GLN A 2 -10.63 0.91 18.08
C GLN A 2 -10.61 -0.61 18.20
N VAL A 3 -9.57 -1.15 18.79
CA VAL A 3 -9.49 -2.54 19.26
C VAL A 3 -9.96 -2.59 20.72
N GLY A 4 -10.63 -3.65 21.13
CA GLY A 4 -11.05 -3.78 22.54
C GLY A 4 -12.40 -4.48 22.74
N PHE A 5 -12.92 -5.17 21.73
CA PHE A 5 -14.10 -6.02 21.90
C PHE A 5 -13.71 -7.43 22.37
N ASN A 6 -14.60 -8.07 23.12
CA ASN A 6 -14.33 -9.38 23.75
C ASN A 6 -14.04 -10.53 22.77
N TRP A 7 -14.34 -10.37 21.48
CA TRP A 7 -14.06 -11.37 20.43
C TRP A 7 -12.83 -11.03 19.56
N GLU A 8 -12.15 -9.95 19.83
CA GLU A 8 -10.87 -9.64 19.19
C GLU A 8 -9.75 -10.41 19.90
N VAL A 9 -9.08 -11.27 19.18
CA VAL A 9 -8.00 -12.09 19.72
C VAL A 9 -6.65 -11.47 19.38
N ARG A 10 -5.99 -10.84 20.36
CA ARG A 10 -4.64 -10.29 20.22
C ARG A 10 -3.61 -11.38 19.95
N LYS A 11 -2.76 -11.19 18.93
CA LYS A 11 -1.75 -12.16 18.46
C LYS A 11 -0.32 -11.58 18.54
N PRO A 12 0.24 -11.33 19.72
CA PRO A 12 1.52 -10.62 19.89
C PRO A 12 2.73 -11.36 19.28
N LYS A 13 2.67 -12.69 19.17
CA LYS A 13 3.71 -13.50 18.49
C LYS A 13 3.79 -13.25 16.97
N HIS A 14 2.80 -12.58 16.40
CA HIS A 14 2.73 -12.24 14.98
C HIS A 14 2.91 -10.75 14.73
N ARG A 15 3.48 -10.02 15.70
CA ARG A 15 3.80 -8.60 15.51
C ARG A 15 4.76 -8.40 14.35
N VAL A 16 4.61 -7.27 13.69
CA VAL A 16 5.42 -6.84 12.54
C VAL A 16 6.12 -5.54 12.92
N PRO A 17 7.44 -5.43 12.79
CA PRO A 17 8.13 -4.16 12.95
C PRO A 17 7.85 -3.27 11.74
N VAL A 18 7.47 -2.02 11.97
CA VAL A 18 7.28 -0.99 10.95
C VAL A 18 8.24 0.15 11.26
N LYS A 19 9.01 0.57 10.27
CA LYS A 19 10.06 1.59 10.41
C LYS A 19 9.72 2.85 9.67
N PHE A 20 9.93 3.98 10.32
CA PHE A 20 9.73 5.32 9.79
C PHE A 20 11.00 6.14 9.95
N PHE A 21 11.17 7.17 9.11
CA PHE A 21 12.32 8.07 9.13
C PHE A 21 13.67 7.35 8.97
N GLY A 22 14.73 7.93 9.51
CA GLY A 22 16.07 7.35 9.45
C GLY A 22 16.72 7.48 8.07
N LYS A 23 17.66 6.59 7.79
CA LYS A 23 18.46 6.60 6.56
C LYS A 23 18.61 5.19 6.00
N ILE A 24 18.76 5.11 4.70
CA ILE A 24 19.09 3.86 4.02
C ILE A 24 20.58 3.88 3.68
N VAL A 25 21.28 2.85 4.15
CA VAL A 25 22.71 2.64 3.92
C VAL A 25 22.88 1.33 3.17
N PHE A 26 23.67 1.34 2.11
CA PHE A 26 24.07 0.10 1.44
C PHE A 26 25.27 -0.50 2.18
N ASN A 27 25.13 -1.73 2.64
CA ASN A 27 26.20 -2.47 3.29
C ASN A 27 26.96 -3.28 2.23
N GLU A 28 28.17 -2.87 1.90
CA GLU A 28 29.01 -3.52 0.88
C GLU A 28 29.41 -4.96 1.24
N GLU A 29 29.49 -5.28 2.54
CA GLU A 29 29.86 -6.64 3.00
C GLU A 29 28.72 -7.64 2.80
N THR A 30 27.49 -7.21 3.01
CA THR A 30 26.30 -8.07 2.89
C THR A 30 25.60 -7.93 1.54
N GLY A 31 25.90 -6.86 0.77
CA GLY A 31 25.22 -6.50 -0.47
C GLY A 31 23.77 -6.04 -0.26
N LYS A 32 23.39 -5.65 0.96
CA LYS A 32 22.00 -5.30 1.32
C LYS A 32 21.83 -3.87 1.77
N TYR A 33 20.62 -3.37 1.58
CA TYR A 33 20.21 -2.09 2.14
C TYR A 33 19.79 -2.25 3.61
N GLU A 34 20.34 -1.41 4.48
CA GLU A 34 20.03 -1.35 5.90
C GLU A 34 19.29 -0.06 6.23
N HIS A 35 18.22 -0.16 7.00
CA HIS A 35 17.47 0.99 7.49
C HIS A 35 17.96 1.34 8.89
N VAL A 36 18.80 2.38 8.99
CA VAL A 36 19.45 2.84 10.24
C VAL A 36 18.79 4.09 10.79
N ASP A 37 18.92 4.32 12.09
CA ASP A 37 18.36 5.46 12.82
C ASP A 37 16.84 5.62 12.65
N ALA A 38 16.12 4.53 12.37
CA ALA A 38 14.69 4.54 12.18
C ALA A 38 13.90 4.62 13.50
N GLU A 39 12.75 5.28 13.45
CA GLU A 39 11.69 5.13 14.46
C GLU A 39 10.96 3.81 14.19
N GLU A 40 11.06 2.85 15.09
CA GLU A 40 10.39 1.55 14.97
C GLU A 40 9.15 1.48 15.82
N VAL A 41 8.06 0.97 15.27
CA VAL A 41 6.83 0.64 15.99
C VAL A 41 6.42 -0.80 15.66
N PHE A 42 5.72 -1.48 16.59
CA PHE A 42 5.17 -2.79 16.31
C PHE A 42 3.70 -2.70 15.88
N ALA A 43 3.40 -3.28 14.74
CA ALA A 43 2.03 -3.59 14.35
C ALA A 43 1.64 -4.94 14.96
N VAL A 44 0.72 -4.93 15.92
CA VAL A 44 0.23 -6.12 16.61
C VAL A 44 -1.14 -6.50 16.07
N PRO A 45 -1.32 -7.73 15.52
CA PRO A 45 -2.60 -8.14 14.94
C PRO A 45 -3.62 -8.52 16.01
N TYR A 46 -4.87 -8.15 15.73
CA TYR A 46 -6.09 -8.53 16.41
C TYR A 46 -7.02 -9.23 15.42
N ASP A 47 -7.30 -10.49 15.66
CA ASP A 47 -8.12 -11.30 14.76
C ASP A 47 -9.56 -11.39 15.25
N VAL A 48 -10.50 -11.08 14.35
CA VAL A 48 -11.94 -11.23 14.54
C VAL A 48 -12.45 -12.33 13.62
N PRO A 49 -13.07 -13.39 14.16
CA PRO A 49 -13.62 -14.45 13.32
C PRO A 49 -14.88 -13.96 12.60
N ILE A 50 -14.94 -14.18 11.29
CA ILE A 50 -16.12 -13.93 10.46
C ILE A 50 -16.67 -15.27 10.04
N VAL A 51 -17.70 -15.70 10.76
CA VAL A 51 -18.35 -16.98 10.53
C VAL A 51 -19.32 -16.93 9.36
N GLY A 52 -19.39 -18.00 8.59
CA GLY A 52 -20.39 -18.19 7.54
C GLY A 52 -21.70 -18.76 8.09
N ASN A 53 -22.77 -18.69 7.29
CA ASN A 53 -24.05 -19.34 7.61
C ASN A 53 -24.02 -20.79 7.17
N ASP A 54 -24.29 -21.70 8.09
CA ASP A 54 -24.32 -23.16 7.87
C ASP A 54 -23.07 -23.71 7.16
N THR A 55 -21.90 -23.19 7.49
CA THR A 55 -20.62 -23.64 6.92
C THR A 55 -19.54 -23.69 8.01
N VAL A 56 -18.60 -24.61 7.83
CA VAL A 56 -17.40 -24.73 8.69
C VAL A 56 -16.35 -23.65 8.36
N THR A 57 -16.51 -22.94 7.25
CA THR A 57 -15.59 -21.90 6.83
C THR A 57 -15.73 -20.67 7.73
N THR A 58 -14.61 -20.25 8.30
CA THR A 58 -14.52 -19.02 9.09
C THR A 58 -13.40 -18.16 8.51
N ASN A 59 -13.75 -16.98 8.02
CA ASN A 59 -12.78 -16.00 7.56
C ASN A 59 -12.22 -15.20 8.77
N THR A 60 -11.09 -14.56 8.58
CA THR A 60 -10.48 -13.71 9.60
C THR A 60 -10.45 -12.26 9.13
N LEU A 61 -11.06 -11.37 9.91
CA LEU A 61 -10.80 -9.95 9.80
C LEU A 61 -9.62 -9.63 10.73
N ARG A 62 -8.47 -9.26 10.15
CA ARG A 62 -7.30 -8.87 10.91
C ARG A 62 -7.23 -7.36 11.03
N LEU A 63 -7.28 -6.88 12.25
CA LEU A 63 -7.07 -5.48 12.63
C LEU A 63 -5.66 -5.33 13.19
N TRP A 64 -5.17 -4.09 13.23
CA TRP A 64 -3.82 -3.80 13.70
C TRP A 64 -3.84 -2.71 14.78
N SER A 65 -3.05 -2.92 15.82
CA SER A 65 -2.75 -1.92 16.85
C SER A 65 -1.28 -1.54 16.78
N ALA A 66 -0.99 -0.24 16.85
CA ALA A 66 0.38 0.25 16.98
C ALA A 66 0.81 0.15 18.44
N GLU A 67 1.91 -0.53 18.71
CA GLU A 67 2.51 -0.67 20.03
C GLU A 67 3.97 -0.21 19.98
N ALA A 68 4.44 0.39 21.07
CA ALA A 68 5.80 0.89 21.17
C ALA A 68 6.83 -0.26 21.05
N SER A 69 7.92 0.01 20.35
CA SER A 69 9.08 -0.88 20.31
C SER A 69 9.95 -0.66 21.53
N ASP A 70 10.76 -1.69 21.86
CA ASP A 70 11.80 -1.56 22.89
C ASP A 70 12.97 -0.68 22.40
N ASN A 71 13.08 -0.47 21.08
CA ASN A 71 14.07 0.40 20.42
C ASN A 71 13.55 1.84 20.34
N ILE A 72 13.72 2.60 21.41
CA ILE A 72 13.30 4.00 21.45
C ILE A 72 14.36 4.87 20.77
N PRO A 73 13.99 5.78 19.85
CA PRO A 73 14.94 6.71 19.25
C PRO A 73 15.66 7.54 20.34
N ALA A 74 16.99 7.58 20.28
CA ALA A 74 17.83 8.18 21.32
C ALA A 74 17.53 9.67 21.61
N ASN A 75 16.91 10.37 20.66
CA ASN A 75 16.62 11.80 20.74
C ASN A 75 15.14 12.11 21.01
N GLN A 76 14.31 11.12 21.35
CA GLN A 76 12.90 11.32 21.64
C GLN A 76 12.60 11.13 23.14
N ASP A 77 11.74 11.99 23.67
CA ASP A 77 11.12 11.74 24.98
C ASP A 77 10.21 10.52 24.89
N PHE A 78 10.37 9.61 25.83
CA PHE A 78 9.61 8.35 25.88
C PHE A 78 8.09 8.57 25.84
N ARG A 79 7.59 9.57 26.57
CA ARG A 79 6.14 9.84 26.63
C ARG A 79 5.64 10.34 25.27
N GLN A 80 6.39 11.21 24.64
CA GLN A 80 6.05 11.70 23.31
C GLN A 80 6.10 10.58 22.26
N TYR A 81 7.11 9.71 22.32
CA TYR A 81 7.18 8.53 21.43
C TYR A 81 5.96 7.62 21.60
N VAL A 82 5.61 7.25 22.83
CA VAL A 82 4.42 6.42 23.12
C VAL A 82 3.13 7.09 22.64
N GLN A 83 3.00 8.41 22.77
CA GLN A 83 1.83 9.13 22.27
C GLN A 83 1.78 9.10 20.73
N ASN A 84 2.89 9.37 20.06
CA ASN A 84 2.98 9.31 18.60
C ASN A 84 2.63 7.91 18.04
N VAL A 85 3.06 6.85 18.72
CA VAL A 85 2.71 5.47 18.39
C VAL A 85 1.20 5.23 18.53
N ARG A 86 0.59 5.71 19.61
CA ARG A 86 -0.86 5.57 19.84
C ARG A 86 -1.68 6.30 18.77
N ASP A 87 -1.24 7.48 18.36
CA ASP A 87 -1.94 8.32 17.40
C ASP A 87 -2.12 7.64 16.03
N ILE A 88 -1.21 6.72 15.66
CA ILE A 88 -1.33 5.92 14.42
C ILE A 88 -2.67 5.17 14.35
N CYS A 89 -3.19 4.67 15.47
CA CYS A 89 -4.44 3.89 15.51
C CYS A 89 -5.61 4.61 16.17
N GLN A 90 -5.37 5.65 16.95
CA GLN A 90 -6.43 6.34 17.70
C GLN A 90 -7.05 7.49 16.93
N MET A 91 -6.27 8.20 16.11
CA MET A 91 -6.75 9.33 15.33
C MET A 91 -7.15 8.88 13.92
N LEU A 92 -8.40 8.48 13.76
CA LEU A 92 -8.95 8.18 12.43
C LEU A 92 -9.20 9.49 11.67
N TYR A 93 -8.73 9.57 10.41
CA TYR A 93 -8.79 10.78 9.57
C TYR A 93 -8.21 12.01 10.26
N PRO A 94 -6.88 12.03 10.51
CA PRO A 94 -6.23 13.24 11.04
C PRO A 94 -6.43 14.41 10.08
N ASP A 95 -6.41 15.63 10.64
CA ASP A 95 -6.49 16.85 9.84
C ASP A 95 -5.21 17.00 8.99
N ASP A 96 -5.28 16.58 7.74
CA ASP A 96 -4.19 16.59 6.76
C ASP A 96 -3.96 17.97 6.10
N SER A 97 -4.71 19.00 6.50
CA SER A 97 -4.40 20.39 6.16
C SER A 97 -3.12 20.87 6.85
N THR A 98 -2.71 20.22 7.94
CA THR A 98 -1.49 20.53 8.68
C THR A 98 -0.33 19.61 8.28
N PRO A 99 0.94 20.08 8.34
CA PRO A 99 2.11 19.23 8.07
C PRO A 99 2.17 17.98 8.97
N ALA A 100 1.86 18.14 10.26
CA ALA A 100 1.85 17.02 11.22
C ALA A 100 0.74 15.99 10.90
N GLY A 101 -0.44 16.46 10.53
CA GLY A 101 -1.55 15.60 10.13
C GLY A 101 -1.28 14.85 8.83
N LYS A 102 -0.62 15.50 7.85
CA LYS A 102 -0.14 14.82 6.63
C LYS A 102 0.83 13.69 6.95
N VAL A 103 1.83 13.94 7.78
CA VAL A 103 2.79 12.92 8.21
C VAL A 103 2.07 11.77 8.92
N LEU A 104 1.13 12.07 9.84
CA LEU A 104 0.36 11.04 10.54
C LEU A 104 -0.50 10.22 9.58
N ARG A 105 -1.15 10.85 8.60
CA ARG A 105 -1.95 10.15 7.58
C ARG A 105 -1.08 9.20 6.76
N LEU A 106 0.08 9.65 6.29
CA LEU A 106 1.01 8.81 5.53
C LEU A 106 1.59 7.68 6.40
N LYS A 107 1.87 7.93 7.70
CA LYS A 107 2.24 6.89 8.67
C LYS A 107 1.17 5.80 8.77
N GLN A 108 -0.10 6.19 8.85
CA GLN A 108 -1.23 5.25 8.92
C GLN A 108 -1.30 4.37 7.67
N GLU A 109 -1.20 4.95 6.50
CA GLU A 109 -1.28 4.21 5.23
C GLU A 109 -0.15 3.19 5.11
N TYR A 110 1.08 3.61 5.40
CA TYR A 110 2.21 2.69 5.36
C TYR A 110 2.16 1.64 6.48
N PHE A 111 1.77 2.02 7.69
CA PHE A 111 1.64 1.10 8.82
C PHE A 111 0.73 -0.09 8.49
N PHE A 112 -0.45 0.16 7.93
CA PHE A 112 -1.41 -0.89 7.59
C PHE A 112 -0.96 -1.71 6.39
N THR A 113 -0.37 -1.11 5.37
CA THR A 113 0.11 -1.83 4.18
C THR A 113 1.31 -2.71 4.50
N CYS A 114 2.29 -2.21 5.22
CA CYS A 114 3.46 -2.95 5.67
C CYS A 114 3.06 -4.16 6.54
N ALA A 115 2.24 -3.92 7.57
CA ALA A 115 1.76 -4.98 8.46
C ALA A 115 0.92 -6.03 7.71
N GLY A 116 0.03 -5.59 6.82
CA GLY A 116 -0.82 -6.46 6.01
C GLY A 116 0.00 -7.36 5.08
N LEU A 117 0.92 -6.78 4.32
CA LEU A 117 1.79 -7.51 3.40
C LEU A 117 2.69 -8.51 4.13
N ALA A 118 3.37 -8.08 5.19
CA ALA A 118 4.22 -8.99 5.97
C ALA A 118 3.43 -10.21 6.49
N SER A 119 2.17 -10.00 6.88
CA SER A 119 1.27 -11.08 7.30
C SER A 119 0.92 -12.04 6.15
N ILE A 120 0.61 -11.51 4.96
CA ILE A 120 0.26 -12.31 3.77
C ILE A 120 1.48 -13.08 3.28
N VAL A 121 2.63 -12.43 3.16
CA VAL A 121 3.90 -13.08 2.77
C VAL A 121 4.26 -14.21 3.74
N LYS A 122 4.18 -13.95 5.05
CA LYS A 122 4.41 -15.00 6.06
C LYS A 122 3.43 -16.16 5.97
N ALA A 123 2.18 -15.91 5.63
CA ALA A 123 1.17 -16.96 5.43
C ALA A 123 1.49 -17.78 4.17
N HIS A 124 1.90 -17.15 3.09
CA HIS A 124 2.32 -17.80 1.85
C HIS A 124 3.52 -18.73 2.09
N LEU A 125 4.58 -18.23 2.73
CA LEU A 125 5.80 -18.99 3.00
C LEU A 125 5.64 -20.17 3.97
N ARG A 126 4.50 -20.28 4.68
CA ARG A 126 4.17 -21.50 5.43
C ARG A 126 3.71 -22.65 4.53
N GLN A 127 3.23 -22.36 3.33
CA GLN A 127 2.66 -23.32 2.40
C GLN A 127 3.56 -23.55 1.18
N TYR A 128 4.34 -22.55 0.79
CA TYR A 128 5.17 -22.55 -0.41
C TYR A 128 6.61 -22.21 -0.07
N PRO A 129 7.60 -22.83 -0.74
CA PRO A 129 9.03 -22.66 -0.38
C PRO A 129 9.63 -21.32 -0.80
N SER A 130 8.96 -20.58 -1.68
CA SER A 130 9.44 -19.29 -2.21
C SER A 130 8.30 -18.35 -2.54
N LEU A 131 8.60 -17.12 -2.92
CA LEU A 131 7.62 -16.11 -3.37
C LEU A 131 7.47 -16.08 -4.90
N SER A 132 8.13 -16.94 -5.67
CA SER A 132 8.09 -16.93 -7.13
C SER A 132 6.67 -17.12 -7.69
N ASN A 133 5.83 -17.88 -7.01
CA ASN A 133 4.43 -18.07 -7.36
C ASN A 133 3.44 -17.24 -6.48
N PHE A 134 3.94 -16.18 -5.85
CA PHE A 134 3.12 -15.39 -4.92
C PHE A 134 1.86 -14.82 -5.59
N HIS A 135 2.00 -14.26 -6.78
CA HIS A 135 0.91 -13.70 -7.59
C HIS A 135 -0.13 -14.74 -8.03
N GLU A 136 0.25 -16.02 -8.17
CA GLU A 136 -0.69 -17.10 -8.51
C GLU A 136 -1.60 -17.47 -7.35
N LYS A 137 -1.16 -17.25 -6.11
CA LYS A 137 -1.84 -17.68 -4.88
C LYS A 137 -2.45 -16.52 -4.11
N ASN A 138 -2.05 -15.29 -4.41
CA ASN A 138 -2.48 -14.10 -3.70
C ASN A 138 -2.86 -13.00 -4.70
N VAL A 139 -4.07 -12.49 -4.59
CA VAL A 139 -4.52 -11.28 -5.28
C VAL A 139 -4.91 -10.26 -4.22
N ILE A 140 -4.40 -9.05 -4.35
CA ILE A 140 -4.63 -7.96 -3.42
C ILE A 140 -5.36 -6.84 -4.15
N GLN A 141 -6.59 -6.56 -3.69
CA GLN A 141 -7.39 -5.46 -4.21
C GLN A 141 -7.08 -4.18 -3.44
N LEU A 142 -6.56 -3.18 -4.15
CA LEU A 142 -6.34 -1.84 -3.62
C LEU A 142 -7.65 -1.06 -3.73
N ASN A 143 -8.23 -0.76 -2.58
CA ASN A 143 -9.48 0.01 -2.49
C ASN A 143 -9.16 1.50 -2.39
N ASP A 144 -9.27 2.22 -3.50
CA ASP A 144 -8.73 3.56 -3.69
C ASP A 144 -7.19 3.61 -3.60
N THR A 145 -6.60 4.80 -3.42
CA THR A 145 -5.15 4.99 -3.35
C THR A 145 -4.57 4.82 -1.94
N HIS A 146 -5.39 4.75 -0.91
CA HIS A 146 -4.96 4.64 0.48
C HIS A 146 -3.98 3.47 0.74
N PRO A 147 -4.13 2.27 0.14
CA PRO A 147 -3.18 1.17 0.31
C PRO A 147 -2.13 1.05 -0.80
N VAL A 148 -1.98 2.03 -1.68
CA VAL A 148 -1.09 1.94 -2.87
C VAL A 148 0.38 1.75 -2.50
N LEU A 149 0.82 2.19 -1.31
CA LEU A 149 2.17 1.91 -0.80
C LEU A 149 2.47 0.41 -0.67
N ALA A 150 1.46 -0.45 -0.75
CA ALA A 150 1.65 -1.89 -0.84
C ALA A 150 2.47 -2.32 -2.08
N ILE A 151 2.40 -1.58 -3.18
CA ILE A 151 3.16 -1.86 -4.40
C ILE A 151 4.67 -1.74 -4.14
N PRO A 152 5.21 -0.58 -3.75
CA PRO A 152 6.63 -0.46 -3.46
C PRO A 152 7.05 -1.26 -2.22
N GLU A 153 6.15 -1.51 -1.26
CA GLU A 153 6.46 -2.35 -0.10
C GLU A 153 6.63 -3.82 -0.47
N LEU A 154 5.81 -4.37 -1.39
CA LEU A 154 6.03 -5.73 -1.88
C LEU A 154 7.35 -5.84 -2.64
N MET A 155 7.70 -4.84 -3.46
CA MET A 155 9.02 -4.75 -4.09
C MET A 155 10.15 -4.78 -3.06
N ARG A 156 10.03 -3.98 -1.98
CA ARG A 156 11.01 -3.94 -0.90
C ARG A 156 11.18 -5.32 -0.25
N ILE A 157 10.07 -5.99 0.06
CA ILE A 157 10.11 -7.33 0.66
C ILE A 157 10.80 -8.32 -0.27
N LEU A 158 10.43 -8.33 -1.55
CA LEU A 158 11.01 -9.25 -2.52
C LEU A 158 12.51 -9.00 -2.71
N ILE A 159 12.92 -7.75 -2.87
CA ILE A 159 14.33 -7.38 -3.16
C ILE A 159 15.19 -7.43 -1.90
N ASP A 160 14.79 -6.72 -0.83
CA ASP A 160 15.65 -6.48 0.32
C ASP A 160 15.63 -7.65 1.33
N GLU A 161 14.51 -8.40 1.43
CA GLU A 161 14.37 -9.50 2.39
C GLU A 161 14.54 -10.89 1.75
N HIS A 162 14.22 -11.01 0.45
CA HIS A 162 14.20 -12.31 -0.23
C HIS A 162 15.15 -12.40 -1.44
N ASP A 163 15.98 -11.38 -1.68
CA ASP A 163 17.05 -11.36 -2.68
C ASP A 163 16.57 -11.60 -4.14
N TYR A 164 15.34 -11.18 -4.47
CA TYR A 164 14.82 -11.20 -5.84
C TYR A 164 15.44 -10.07 -6.67
N GLU A 165 15.75 -10.38 -7.93
CA GLU A 165 16.13 -9.35 -8.88
C GLU A 165 14.95 -8.43 -9.20
N TRP A 166 15.22 -7.20 -9.62
CA TRP A 166 14.19 -6.17 -9.85
C TRP A 166 13.10 -6.64 -10.83
N GLU A 167 13.48 -7.23 -11.95
CA GLU A 167 12.57 -7.66 -13.00
C GLU A 167 11.62 -8.74 -12.52
N GLU A 168 12.11 -9.72 -11.79
CA GLU A 168 11.31 -10.79 -11.21
C GLU A 168 10.37 -10.25 -10.12
N ALA A 169 10.89 -9.39 -9.22
CA ALA A 169 10.09 -8.74 -8.19
C ALA A 169 8.98 -7.88 -8.79
N TRP A 170 9.28 -7.15 -9.88
CA TRP A 170 8.30 -6.32 -10.57
C TRP A 170 7.22 -7.14 -11.26
N ASP A 171 7.58 -8.25 -11.90
CA ASP A 171 6.63 -9.17 -12.53
C ASP A 171 5.67 -9.77 -11.51
N ILE A 172 6.18 -10.27 -10.38
CA ILE A 172 5.36 -10.76 -9.26
C ILE A 172 4.43 -9.65 -8.74
N THR A 173 4.96 -8.45 -8.51
CA THR A 173 4.23 -7.32 -7.94
C THR A 173 3.08 -6.89 -8.85
N THR A 174 3.36 -6.66 -10.12
CA THR A 174 2.35 -6.19 -11.07
C THR A 174 1.25 -7.20 -11.36
N GLN A 175 1.48 -8.48 -11.13
CA GLN A 175 0.46 -9.54 -11.22
C GLN A 175 -0.29 -9.79 -9.91
N THR A 176 0.15 -9.20 -8.80
CA THR A 176 -0.48 -9.37 -7.48
C THR A 176 -1.59 -8.35 -7.22
N PHE A 177 -1.41 -7.10 -7.68
CA PHE A 177 -2.30 -6.00 -7.33
C PHE A 177 -3.33 -5.69 -8.40
N ALA A 178 -4.56 -5.38 -7.94
CA ALA A 178 -5.61 -4.75 -8.73
C ALA A 178 -6.08 -3.48 -8.03
N TYR A 179 -6.42 -2.44 -8.78
CA TYR A 179 -6.76 -1.13 -8.26
C TYR A 179 -8.20 -0.75 -8.59
N THR A 180 -8.97 -0.36 -7.57
CA THR A 180 -10.30 0.23 -7.72
C THR A 180 -10.23 1.72 -7.44
N ASN A 181 -10.60 2.54 -8.44
CA ASN A 181 -10.73 3.98 -8.28
C ASN A 181 -12.17 4.35 -7.90
N HIS A 182 -12.34 5.27 -6.94
CA HIS A 182 -13.64 5.78 -6.47
C HIS A 182 -13.85 7.24 -6.83
N THR A 183 -12.87 7.94 -7.36
CA THR A 183 -12.85 9.38 -7.57
C THR A 183 -12.72 9.74 -9.04
N ILE A 184 -13.52 10.72 -9.53
CA ILE A 184 -13.44 11.27 -10.89
C ILE A 184 -12.63 12.58 -10.89
N LEU A 185 -12.75 13.38 -9.82
CA LEU A 185 -12.14 14.71 -9.76
C LEU A 185 -10.62 14.62 -9.62
N ALA A 186 -9.91 15.18 -10.60
CA ALA A 186 -8.43 15.15 -10.60
C ALA A 186 -7.81 15.81 -9.35
N GLU A 187 -8.42 16.91 -8.87
CA GLU A 187 -8.00 17.62 -7.66
C GLU A 187 -8.23 16.83 -6.36
N ALA A 188 -9.09 15.83 -6.38
CA ALA A 188 -9.36 14.96 -5.24
C ALA A 188 -8.53 13.66 -5.27
N MET A 189 -7.71 13.45 -6.32
CA MET A 189 -6.80 12.33 -6.38
C MET A 189 -5.63 12.55 -5.42
N GLU A 190 -5.33 11.53 -4.62
CA GLU A 190 -4.31 11.61 -3.57
C GLU A 190 -2.91 11.87 -4.13
N THR A 191 -2.23 12.83 -3.51
CA THR A 191 -0.85 13.19 -3.81
C THR A 191 -0.06 13.41 -2.54
N TRP A 192 1.27 13.15 -2.59
CA TRP A 192 2.16 13.40 -1.46
C TRP A 192 3.36 14.23 -1.90
N PRO A 193 3.78 15.23 -1.10
CA PRO A 193 5.06 15.92 -1.34
C PRO A 193 6.21 14.92 -1.28
N ILE A 194 7.15 15.03 -2.21
CA ILE A 194 8.33 14.14 -2.28
C ILE A 194 9.16 14.21 -1.01
N ASP A 195 9.38 15.41 -0.46
CA ASP A 195 10.15 15.62 0.76
C ASP A 195 9.54 14.91 1.97
N VAL A 196 8.20 14.91 2.09
CA VAL A 196 7.48 14.18 3.14
C VAL A 196 7.64 12.67 2.96
N MET A 197 7.41 12.17 1.73
CA MET A 197 7.53 10.75 1.42
C MET A 197 8.97 10.25 1.65
N GLN A 198 9.95 10.97 1.15
CA GLN A 198 11.38 10.64 1.26
C GLN A 198 11.87 10.68 2.71
N SER A 199 11.44 11.68 3.48
CA SER A 199 11.81 11.81 4.89
C SER A 199 11.18 10.70 5.74
N LEU A 200 9.90 10.41 5.53
CA LEU A 200 9.17 9.42 6.34
C LEU A 200 9.49 7.99 5.96
N LEU A 201 9.59 7.68 4.65
CA LEU A 201 9.69 6.34 4.08
C LEU A 201 10.86 6.25 3.09
N PRO A 202 12.12 6.45 3.51
CA PRO A 202 13.24 6.64 2.60
C PRO A 202 13.44 5.47 1.64
N ARG A 203 13.30 4.21 2.09
CA ARG A 203 13.48 3.04 1.21
C ARG A 203 12.32 2.87 0.23
N VAL A 204 11.10 3.06 0.69
CA VAL A 204 9.90 3.00 -0.15
C VAL A 204 9.97 4.07 -1.25
N TYR A 205 10.42 5.28 -0.89
CA TYR A 205 10.60 6.35 -1.87
C TYR A 205 11.65 6.01 -2.93
N GLN A 206 12.81 5.45 -2.57
CA GLN A 206 13.81 4.99 -3.53
C GLN A 206 13.24 3.97 -4.53
N ILE A 207 12.38 3.09 -4.07
CA ILE A 207 11.69 2.12 -4.93
C ILE A 207 10.68 2.81 -5.85
N ILE A 208 9.89 3.76 -5.33
CA ILE A 208 8.97 4.56 -6.17
C ILE A 208 9.73 5.33 -7.24
N GLU A 209 10.88 5.91 -6.91
CA GLU A 209 11.74 6.63 -7.84
C GLU A 209 12.24 5.73 -8.97
N GLU A 210 12.66 4.52 -8.65
CA GLU A 210 13.09 3.52 -9.66
C GLU A 210 11.90 3.01 -10.50
N ILE A 211 10.74 2.78 -9.90
CA ILE A 211 9.50 2.47 -10.64
C ILE A 211 9.19 3.60 -11.63
N HIS A 212 9.24 4.84 -11.18
CA HIS A 212 9.02 6.02 -12.02
C HIS A 212 10.01 6.06 -13.19
N ARG A 213 11.30 5.92 -12.93
CA ARG A 213 12.36 5.96 -13.94
C ARG A 213 12.13 4.92 -15.04
N ARG A 214 11.82 3.69 -14.65
CA ARG A 214 11.53 2.58 -15.59
C ARG A 214 10.24 2.80 -16.35
N PHE A 215 9.20 3.28 -15.67
CA PHE A 215 7.92 3.59 -16.30
C PHE A 215 8.03 4.71 -17.34
N VAL A 216 8.79 5.75 -17.09
CA VAL A 216 9.05 6.82 -18.08
C VAL A 216 9.70 6.24 -19.34
N GLY A 217 10.67 5.34 -19.20
CA GLY A 217 11.27 4.63 -20.34
C GLY A 217 10.25 3.81 -21.13
N TYR A 218 9.39 3.07 -20.45
CA TYR A 218 8.30 2.32 -21.06
C TYR A 218 7.29 3.23 -21.78
N ALA A 219 6.85 4.30 -21.13
CA ALA A 219 5.88 5.24 -21.69
C ALA A 219 6.42 5.91 -22.98
N LYS A 220 7.70 6.33 -22.98
CA LYS A 220 8.37 6.86 -24.17
C LYS A 220 8.39 5.86 -25.33
N MET A 221 8.72 4.62 -25.04
CA MET A 221 8.77 3.56 -26.06
C MET A 221 7.38 3.30 -26.67
N VAL A 222 6.35 3.16 -25.82
CA VAL A 222 5.00 2.79 -26.26
C VAL A 222 4.28 3.95 -26.94
N SER A 223 4.50 5.20 -26.49
CA SER A 223 3.89 6.39 -27.10
C SER A 223 4.56 6.86 -28.37
N GLY A 224 5.66 6.24 -28.82
CA GLY A 224 6.43 6.70 -29.95
C GLY A 224 7.16 8.02 -29.68
N HIS A 225 7.62 8.22 -28.41
CA HIS A 225 8.31 9.42 -27.94
C HIS A 225 7.42 10.68 -27.89
N ASP A 226 6.14 10.52 -27.57
CA ASP A 226 5.25 11.64 -27.26
C ASP A 226 5.60 12.20 -25.84
N ASP A 227 6.43 13.23 -25.82
CA ASP A 227 6.91 13.84 -24.57
C ASP A 227 5.78 14.49 -23.76
N GLU A 228 4.72 15.00 -24.42
CA GLU A 228 3.57 15.58 -23.71
C GLU A 228 2.75 14.50 -23.00
N LEU A 229 2.50 13.35 -23.65
CA LEU A 229 1.84 12.22 -23.01
C LEU A 229 2.67 11.72 -21.84
N VAL A 230 3.98 11.53 -22.03
CA VAL A 230 4.89 11.08 -20.98
C VAL A 230 4.84 12.00 -19.77
N ASP A 231 4.89 13.32 -19.97
CA ASP A 231 4.81 14.30 -18.88
C ASP A 231 3.49 14.19 -18.08
N ARG A 232 2.36 13.99 -18.78
CA ARG A 232 1.06 13.83 -18.11
C ARG A 232 0.94 12.56 -17.27
N VAL A 233 1.63 11.47 -17.63
CA VAL A 233 1.54 10.19 -16.92
C VAL A 233 2.60 9.99 -15.85
N MET A 234 3.57 10.87 -15.69
CA MET A 234 4.65 10.76 -14.71
C MET A 234 4.12 10.53 -13.28
N ILE A 235 4.66 9.51 -12.59
CA ILE A 235 4.36 9.22 -11.18
C ILE A 235 4.94 10.31 -10.27
N LEU A 236 6.16 10.76 -10.56
CA LEU A 236 6.83 11.85 -9.85
C LEU A 236 6.89 13.06 -10.77
N ARG A 237 6.33 14.19 -10.32
CA ARG A 237 6.33 15.44 -11.08
C ARG A 237 6.19 16.63 -10.14
N ASP A 238 6.89 17.72 -10.41
CA ASP A 238 6.79 19.00 -9.70
C ASP A 238 6.85 18.86 -8.17
N GLY A 239 7.79 18.04 -7.67
CA GLY A 239 7.96 17.80 -6.24
C GLY A 239 6.87 16.95 -5.59
N THR A 240 6.07 16.24 -6.39
CA THR A 240 4.87 15.52 -5.94
C THR A 240 4.86 14.06 -6.41
N VAL A 241 4.41 13.16 -5.55
CA VAL A 241 4.09 11.75 -5.85
C VAL A 241 2.60 11.62 -6.13
N TYR A 242 2.23 11.12 -7.31
CA TYR A 242 0.84 10.91 -7.72
C TYR A 242 0.44 9.45 -7.48
N MET A 243 -0.32 9.19 -6.43
CA MET A 243 -0.63 7.84 -5.97
C MET A 243 -1.48 7.03 -6.95
N ALA A 244 -2.48 7.65 -7.59
CA ALA A 244 -3.28 6.97 -8.62
C ALA A 244 -2.43 6.51 -9.82
N LYS A 245 -1.43 7.28 -10.22
CA LYS A 245 -0.52 6.90 -11.31
C LYS A 245 0.36 5.72 -10.91
N LEU A 246 0.87 5.70 -9.69
CA LEU A 246 1.60 4.56 -9.13
C LEU A 246 0.71 3.30 -9.07
N ALA A 247 -0.55 3.45 -8.64
CA ALA A 247 -1.52 2.36 -8.58
C ALA A 247 -1.78 1.73 -9.96
N ILE A 248 -1.98 2.57 -11.00
CA ILE A 248 -2.23 2.09 -12.37
C ILE A 248 -1.03 1.34 -12.93
N VAL A 249 0.18 1.89 -12.72
CA VAL A 249 1.42 1.27 -13.22
C VAL A 249 1.67 -0.07 -12.56
N GLY A 250 1.50 -0.17 -11.24
CA GLY A 250 1.80 -1.35 -10.44
C GLY A 250 0.68 -2.40 -10.36
N SER A 251 -0.45 -2.22 -11.06
CA SER A 251 -1.58 -3.15 -11.01
C SER A 251 -1.86 -3.81 -12.36
N PHE A 252 -2.34 -5.07 -12.35
CA PHE A 252 -2.76 -5.74 -13.58
C PHE A 252 -4.14 -5.30 -14.07
N SER A 253 -4.99 -4.78 -13.17
CA SER A 253 -6.37 -4.38 -13.46
C SER A 253 -6.72 -3.08 -12.74
N VAL A 254 -7.42 -2.19 -13.44
CA VAL A 254 -7.92 -0.92 -12.92
C VAL A 254 -9.41 -0.84 -13.22
N ASN A 255 -10.24 -0.69 -12.19
CA ASN A 255 -11.66 -0.55 -12.38
C ASN A 255 -12.25 0.70 -11.73
N GLY A 256 -13.27 1.23 -12.39
CA GLY A 256 -14.24 2.13 -11.76
C GLY A 256 -15.39 1.34 -11.12
N VAL A 257 -16.30 2.04 -10.43
CA VAL A 257 -17.34 1.44 -9.58
C VAL A 257 -18.77 1.56 -10.15
N ALA A 258 -18.89 2.06 -11.37
CA ALA A 258 -20.12 2.10 -12.18
C ALA A 258 -19.73 2.21 -13.65
N LYS A 259 -20.59 1.79 -14.59
CA LYS A 259 -20.29 1.85 -16.03
C LYS A 259 -19.90 3.27 -16.47
N LEU A 260 -20.73 4.26 -16.16
CA LEU A 260 -20.45 5.66 -16.50
C LEU A 260 -19.14 6.15 -15.86
N HIS A 261 -18.87 5.81 -14.60
CA HIS A 261 -17.62 6.15 -13.91
C HIS A 261 -16.42 5.56 -14.64
N SER A 262 -16.46 4.29 -14.99
CA SER A 262 -15.37 3.57 -15.67
C SER A 262 -15.10 4.13 -17.07
N ASP A 263 -16.17 4.50 -17.79
CA ASP A 263 -16.04 5.12 -19.11
C ASP A 263 -15.38 6.51 -19.01
N ILE A 264 -15.80 7.34 -18.06
CA ILE A 264 -15.18 8.66 -17.80
C ILE A 264 -13.70 8.51 -17.45
N LEU A 265 -13.34 7.53 -16.59
CA LEU A 265 -11.94 7.28 -16.25
C LEU A 265 -11.12 6.94 -17.49
N ALA A 266 -11.57 5.99 -18.29
CA ALA A 266 -10.82 5.50 -19.46
C ALA A 266 -10.78 6.49 -20.63
N GLU A 267 -11.85 7.25 -20.85
CA GLU A 267 -11.99 8.13 -22.01
C GLU A 267 -11.50 9.56 -21.75
N ARG A 268 -11.43 9.99 -20.48
CA ARG A 268 -11.10 11.37 -20.10
C ARG A 268 -9.99 11.43 -19.06
N GLU A 269 -10.25 11.13 -17.81
CA GLU A 269 -9.36 11.43 -16.68
C GLU A 269 -8.04 10.65 -16.74
N LEU A 270 -8.09 9.38 -17.14
CA LEU A 270 -6.95 8.47 -17.24
C LEU A 270 -6.71 7.97 -18.66
N ARG A 271 -7.17 8.75 -19.66
CA ARG A 271 -7.10 8.40 -21.08
C ARG A 271 -5.69 8.03 -21.55
N ASP A 272 -4.69 8.79 -21.11
CA ASP A 272 -3.31 8.54 -21.51
C ASP A 272 -2.82 7.18 -20.97
N PHE A 273 -3.24 6.78 -19.78
CA PHE A 273 -2.99 5.45 -19.26
C PHE A 273 -3.78 4.36 -19.98
N ALA A 274 -5.01 4.65 -20.43
CA ALA A 274 -5.78 3.69 -21.23
C ALA A 274 -5.14 3.47 -22.61
N VAL A 275 -4.46 4.46 -23.16
CA VAL A 275 -3.64 4.32 -24.38
C VAL A 275 -2.40 3.45 -24.11
N LEU A 276 -1.69 3.69 -23.01
CA LEU A 276 -0.50 2.92 -22.65
C LEU A 276 -0.83 1.47 -22.24
N TYR A 277 -1.99 1.25 -21.62
CA TYR A 277 -2.44 -0.02 -21.09
C TYR A 277 -3.89 -0.36 -21.49
N PRO A 278 -4.16 -0.64 -22.77
CA PRO A 278 -5.53 -0.76 -23.31
C PRO A 278 -6.36 -1.89 -22.64
N ASN A 279 -5.70 -2.86 -22.05
CA ASN A 279 -6.35 -4.02 -21.43
C ASN A 279 -6.53 -3.94 -19.92
N LYS A 280 -6.02 -2.88 -19.25
CA LYS A 280 -6.11 -2.76 -17.79
C LYS A 280 -7.46 -2.25 -17.29
N PHE A 281 -8.11 -1.36 -18.07
CA PHE A 281 -9.31 -0.64 -17.63
C PHE A 281 -10.57 -1.46 -17.83
N ASN A 282 -11.38 -1.55 -16.77
CA ASN A 282 -12.65 -2.28 -16.80
C ASN A 282 -13.66 -1.71 -15.80
N ASN A 283 -14.90 -2.20 -15.83
CA ASN A 283 -15.95 -1.79 -14.91
C ASN A 283 -16.31 -2.90 -13.92
N LYS A 284 -16.46 -2.52 -12.65
CA LYS A 284 -17.04 -3.36 -11.60
C LYS A 284 -18.09 -2.53 -10.86
N THR A 285 -19.33 -2.58 -11.34
CA THR A 285 -20.43 -1.85 -10.72
C THR A 285 -20.62 -2.30 -9.27
N ASN A 286 -20.69 -1.34 -8.36
CA ASN A 286 -20.98 -1.61 -6.96
C ASN A 286 -22.33 -2.32 -6.81
N GLY A 287 -22.37 -3.23 -5.86
CA GLY A 287 -23.60 -3.91 -5.46
C GLY A 287 -23.86 -3.76 -3.97
N VAL A 288 -25.05 -4.19 -3.56
CA VAL A 288 -25.44 -4.29 -2.16
C VAL A 288 -26.01 -5.68 -1.87
N THR A 289 -25.70 -6.22 -0.69
CA THR A 289 -26.38 -7.41 -0.18
C THR A 289 -27.44 -6.99 0.83
N HIS A 290 -28.68 -7.18 0.48
CA HIS A 290 -29.82 -6.81 1.34
C HIS A 290 -30.19 -7.91 2.34
N ARG A 291 -29.69 -9.12 2.18
CA ARG A 291 -30.06 -10.30 3.02
C ARG A 291 -29.79 -10.05 4.50
N ARG A 292 -28.65 -9.52 4.85
CA ARG A 292 -28.29 -9.21 6.24
C ARG A 292 -29.27 -8.19 6.85
N TRP A 293 -29.66 -7.21 6.08
CA TRP A 293 -30.55 -6.12 6.57
C TRP A 293 -32.01 -6.56 6.67
N LEU A 294 -32.46 -7.49 5.84
CA LEU A 294 -33.86 -7.92 5.79
C LEU A 294 -34.12 -9.25 6.49
N ALA A 295 -33.19 -10.20 6.41
CA ALA A 295 -33.40 -11.54 6.91
C ALA A 295 -32.57 -11.89 8.17
N TYR A 296 -31.44 -11.21 8.40
CA TYR A 296 -30.47 -11.59 9.43
C TYR A 296 -30.03 -10.41 10.32
N CYS A 297 -30.77 -9.33 10.35
CA CYS A 297 -30.47 -8.17 11.17
C CYS A 297 -31.05 -8.23 12.59
N ASN A 298 -31.89 -9.24 12.90
CA ASN A 298 -32.49 -9.50 14.20
C ASN A 298 -31.93 -10.75 14.86
#